data_4b14ccf22dd50e21296352b29e2ec5cf
#
_entry.id   4b14ccf22dd50e21296352b29e2ec5cf
#
_cell.length_a   1.000
_cell.length_b   1.000
_cell.length_c   1.000
_cell.angle_alpha   90.00
_cell.angle_beta   90.00
_cell.angle_gamma   90.00
#
_symmetry.space_group_name_H-M   'P 1'
#
loop_
_entity.id
_entity.type
_entity.pdbx_description
1 polymer ?
#
loop_
_entity_poly.entity_id
_entity_poly.type
_entity_poly.pdbx_seq_one_letter_code
_entity_poly.pdbx_strand_id
1 'polypeptide(L)'
;MASASAGRELAALLLHVVEETGLDLEDVAVTRVGHRAEVRVLVDKDGGVSLDDVAVVSLAISTVLDLPAADAILGEQPYVLEVSSPGVDRPLVDPRQWRRAIGRLVRVRPAAGTEITGRIVTVDADGVRLAVVGPKPGAPSREQAYGFDELGPGRVQVEFNRTPEREGEDAR
;
A
#
# COMPACT_ATOMS: atom_id res chain seq x y z
N MET A 1 7.96 -19.77 16.92
CA MET A 1 8.45 -18.58 17.64
C MET A 1 9.69 -17.93 16.99
N ALA A 2 10.63 -18.69 16.44
CA ALA A 2 11.81 -18.15 15.75
C ALA A 2 11.50 -17.25 14.53
N SER A 3 10.40 -17.50 13.82
CA SER A 3 10.01 -16.79 12.61
C SER A 3 9.63 -15.32 12.84
N ALA A 4 8.92 -15.00 13.93
CA ALA A 4 8.51 -13.62 14.23
C ALA A 4 9.66 -12.76 14.75
N SER A 5 10.68 -13.34 15.38
CA SER A 5 11.91 -12.63 15.77
C SER A 5 12.73 -12.27 14.54
N ALA A 6 12.96 -13.25 13.66
CA ALA A 6 13.69 -13.05 12.41
C ALA A 6 13.05 -11.96 11.52
N GLY A 7 11.72 -11.93 11.42
CA GLY A 7 11.01 -10.88 10.69
C GLY A 7 11.27 -9.48 11.25
N ARG A 8 11.24 -9.32 12.58
CA ARG A 8 11.54 -8.02 13.22
C ARG A 8 13.00 -7.59 13.05
N GLU A 9 13.92 -8.53 13.16
CA GLU A 9 15.36 -8.26 12.99
C GLU A 9 15.67 -7.87 11.55
N LEU A 10 15.10 -8.58 10.57
CA LEU A 10 15.20 -8.20 9.17
C LEU A 10 14.51 -6.87 8.86
N ALA A 11 13.35 -6.58 9.46
CA ALA A 11 12.68 -5.30 9.27
C ALA A 11 13.59 -4.14 9.72
N ALA A 12 14.27 -4.27 10.86
CA ALA A 12 15.23 -3.26 11.32
C ALA A 12 16.41 -3.10 10.36
N LEU A 13 16.91 -4.20 9.78
CA LEU A 13 18.02 -4.19 8.82
C LEU A 13 17.61 -3.57 7.48
N LEU A 14 16.39 -3.82 7.02
CA LEU A 14 15.88 -3.40 5.71
C LEU A 14 15.26 -2.00 5.70
N LEU A 15 14.88 -1.46 6.86
CA LEU A 15 14.13 -0.21 6.96
C LEU A 15 14.78 0.92 6.17
N HIS A 16 16.05 1.18 6.42
CA HIS A 16 16.77 2.29 5.80
C HIS A 16 16.88 2.14 4.27
N VAL A 17 17.21 0.95 3.79
CA VAL A 17 17.36 0.72 2.34
C VAL A 17 16.04 0.80 1.61
N VAL A 18 14.93 0.42 2.23
CA VAL A 18 13.59 0.59 1.65
C VAL A 18 13.22 2.07 1.59
N GLU A 19 13.44 2.81 2.67
CA GLU A 19 13.17 4.26 2.72
C GLU A 19 13.99 5.06 1.70
N GLU A 20 15.24 4.68 1.45
CA GLU A 20 16.08 5.29 0.42
C GLU A 20 15.51 5.14 -1.00
N THR A 21 14.67 4.14 -1.26
CA THR A 21 13.96 3.99 -2.54
C THR A 21 12.68 4.81 -2.64
N GLY A 22 12.34 5.57 -1.59
CA GLY A 22 11.11 6.36 -1.51
C GLY A 22 9.87 5.56 -1.15
N LEU A 23 10.06 4.35 -0.62
CA LEU A 23 8.99 3.46 -0.16
C LEU A 23 8.98 3.35 1.37
N ASP A 24 7.83 3.04 1.91
CA ASP A 24 7.67 2.71 3.33
C ASP A 24 7.68 1.19 3.53
N LEU A 25 8.40 0.71 4.52
CA LEU A 25 8.39 -0.68 4.91
C LEU A 25 7.17 -0.95 5.81
N GLU A 26 6.24 -1.78 5.33
CA GLU A 26 5.00 -2.08 6.05
C GLU A 26 5.10 -3.34 6.91
N ASP A 27 5.72 -4.39 6.37
CA ASP A 27 5.88 -5.66 7.08
C ASP A 27 7.02 -6.50 6.50
N VAL A 28 7.63 -7.33 7.34
CA VAL A 28 8.59 -8.35 6.95
C VAL A 28 8.24 -9.66 7.64
N ALA A 29 7.93 -10.66 6.85
CA ALA A 29 7.67 -12.01 7.32
C ALA A 29 8.76 -12.97 6.83
N VAL A 30 9.20 -13.84 7.72
CA VAL A 30 10.14 -14.92 7.39
C VAL A 30 9.46 -16.25 7.68
N THR A 31 9.37 -17.10 6.67
CA THR A 31 8.83 -18.45 6.78
C THR A 31 9.90 -19.43 6.34
N ARG A 32 10.03 -20.57 7.02
CA ARG A 32 10.95 -21.64 6.62
C ARG A 32 10.17 -22.74 5.92
N VAL A 33 10.58 -23.05 4.70
CA VAL A 33 9.98 -24.08 3.87
C VAL A 33 11.07 -25.07 3.46
N GLY A 34 11.14 -26.21 4.14
CA GLY A 34 12.20 -27.18 3.95
C GLY A 34 13.58 -26.61 4.30
N HIS A 35 14.48 -26.57 3.31
CA HIS A 35 15.86 -26.09 3.45
C HIS A 35 16.07 -24.67 2.93
N ARG A 36 14.99 -23.88 2.76
CA ARG A 36 15.08 -22.48 2.33
C ARG A 36 14.25 -21.56 3.22
N ALA A 37 14.65 -20.32 3.30
CA ALA A 37 13.85 -19.26 3.91
C ALA A 37 13.02 -18.56 2.82
N GLU A 38 11.77 -18.25 3.10
CA GLU A 38 10.95 -17.33 2.33
C GLU A 38 10.87 -16.01 3.09
N VAL A 39 11.37 -14.95 2.47
CA VAL A 39 11.36 -13.59 2.99
C VAL A 39 10.32 -12.81 2.21
N ARG A 40 9.22 -12.47 2.86
CA ARG A 40 8.17 -11.64 2.27
C ARG A 40 8.26 -10.24 2.83
N VAL A 41 8.41 -9.26 1.96
CA VAL A 41 8.49 -7.84 2.30
C VAL A 41 7.31 -7.10 1.71
N LEU A 42 6.54 -6.43 2.56
CA LEU A 42 5.47 -5.54 2.16
C LEU A 42 5.98 -4.10 2.18
N VAL A 43 5.82 -3.41 1.05
CA VAL A 43 6.19 -2.00 0.89
C VAL A 43 5.00 -1.20 0.39
N ASP A 44 4.90 0.07 0.77
CA ASP A 44 3.85 0.96 0.33
C ASP A 44 4.39 2.39 0.11
N LYS A 45 3.64 3.24 -0.56
CA LYS A 45 3.87 4.68 -0.65
C LYS A 45 2.60 5.43 -0.99
N ASP A 46 2.60 6.74 -0.77
CA ASP A 46 1.51 7.61 -1.18
C ASP A 46 1.29 7.51 -2.70
N GLY A 47 0.05 7.32 -3.10
CA GLY A 47 -0.30 7.13 -4.52
C GLY A 47 -0.15 5.71 -5.06
N GLY A 48 0.37 4.77 -4.26
CA GLY A 48 0.51 3.35 -4.63
C GLY A 48 1.89 3.00 -5.21
N VAL A 49 2.23 1.74 -5.17
CA VAL A 49 3.52 1.18 -5.61
C VAL A 49 3.40 0.68 -7.05
N SER A 50 4.30 1.11 -7.92
CA SER A 50 4.39 0.65 -9.30
C SER A 50 5.24 -0.62 -9.42
N LEU A 51 5.19 -1.30 -10.57
CA LEU A 51 6.08 -2.43 -10.86
C LEU A 51 7.56 -2.02 -10.91
N ASP A 52 7.84 -0.80 -11.38
CA ASP A 52 9.21 -0.26 -11.39
C ASP A 52 9.72 -0.03 -9.97
N ASP A 53 8.88 0.50 -9.09
CA ASP A 53 9.23 0.64 -7.67
C ASP A 53 9.56 -0.72 -7.04
N VAL A 54 8.75 -1.75 -7.31
CA VAL A 54 9.00 -3.11 -6.82
C VAL A 54 10.32 -3.66 -7.34
N ALA A 55 10.64 -3.43 -8.60
CA ALA A 55 11.90 -3.89 -9.20
C ALA A 55 13.12 -3.22 -8.53
N VAL A 56 13.07 -1.90 -8.33
CA VAL A 56 14.16 -1.14 -7.69
C VAL A 56 14.35 -1.57 -6.24
N VAL A 57 13.29 -1.63 -5.45
CA VAL A 57 13.41 -2.01 -4.03
C VAL A 57 13.79 -3.47 -3.85
N SER A 58 13.34 -4.37 -4.72
CA SER A 58 13.72 -5.78 -4.67
C SER A 58 15.22 -5.97 -4.84
N LEU A 59 15.83 -5.23 -5.77
CA LEU A 59 17.28 -5.25 -5.98
C LEU A 59 18.03 -4.71 -4.76
N ALA A 60 17.58 -3.59 -4.21
CA ALA A 60 18.15 -2.98 -3.01
C ALA A 60 18.07 -3.92 -1.80
N ILE A 61 16.90 -4.54 -1.57
CA ILE A 61 16.71 -5.53 -0.49
C ILE A 61 17.61 -6.75 -0.70
N SER A 62 17.67 -7.30 -1.91
CA SER A 62 18.51 -8.45 -2.22
C SER A 62 19.97 -8.18 -1.88
N THR A 63 20.46 -6.99 -2.22
CA THR A 63 21.85 -6.58 -1.89
C THR A 63 22.12 -6.63 -0.37
N VAL A 64 21.16 -6.23 0.45
CA VAL A 64 21.29 -6.26 1.92
C VAL A 64 21.17 -7.70 2.45
N LEU A 65 20.28 -8.51 1.87
CA LEU A 65 20.10 -9.90 2.27
C LEU A 65 21.30 -10.78 1.95
N ASP A 66 22.13 -10.38 1.00
CA ASP A 66 23.38 -11.08 0.66
C ASP A 66 24.57 -10.68 1.57
N LEU A 67 24.35 -9.82 2.56
CA LEU A 67 25.36 -9.44 3.54
C LEU A 67 25.40 -10.39 4.75
N PRO A 68 26.57 -10.58 5.39
CA PRO A 68 26.70 -11.45 6.57
C PRO A 68 25.76 -11.12 7.72
N ALA A 69 25.29 -9.88 7.83
CA ALA A 69 24.31 -9.47 8.83
C ALA A 69 22.96 -10.15 8.63
N ALA A 70 22.54 -10.42 7.39
CA ALA A 70 21.34 -11.15 7.09
C ALA A 70 21.51 -12.66 7.30
N ASP A 71 22.68 -13.22 7.02
CA ASP A 71 23.00 -14.62 7.30
C ASP A 71 22.89 -14.95 8.78
N ALA A 72 23.23 -14.02 9.66
CA ALA A 72 23.07 -14.18 11.11
C ALA A 72 21.58 -14.36 11.53
N ILE A 73 20.65 -13.81 10.75
CA ILE A 73 19.22 -13.85 11.01
C ILE A 73 18.56 -15.04 10.28
N LEU A 74 18.88 -15.23 9.00
CA LEU A 74 18.29 -16.24 8.13
C LEU A 74 18.96 -17.62 8.26
N GLY A 75 20.24 -17.64 8.66
CA GLY A 75 21.13 -18.77 8.52
C GLY A 75 21.75 -18.81 7.12
N GLU A 76 22.82 -19.60 6.94
CA GLU A 76 23.52 -19.79 5.65
C GLU A 76 22.70 -20.63 4.64
N GLN A 77 21.40 -20.45 4.61
CA GLN A 77 20.50 -21.20 3.74
C GLN A 77 20.03 -20.34 2.58
N PRO A 78 19.73 -20.94 1.42
CA PRO A 78 19.13 -20.22 0.32
C PRO A 78 17.81 -19.55 0.75
N TYR A 79 17.57 -18.35 0.28
CA TYR A 79 16.31 -17.65 0.51
C TYR A 79 15.59 -17.36 -0.82
N VAL A 80 14.27 -17.17 -0.71
CA VAL A 80 13.43 -16.62 -1.78
C VAL A 80 12.88 -15.30 -1.26
N LEU A 81 13.10 -14.22 -2.02
CA LEU A 81 12.57 -12.91 -1.72
C LEU A 81 11.28 -12.67 -2.51
N GLU A 82 10.22 -12.33 -1.81
CA GLU A 82 8.96 -11.84 -2.38
C GLU A 82 8.73 -10.40 -1.90
N VAL A 83 8.69 -9.46 -2.81
CA VAL A 83 8.35 -8.06 -2.51
C VAL A 83 7.00 -7.73 -3.13
N SER A 84 6.10 -7.22 -2.32
CA SER A 84 4.75 -6.86 -2.76
C SER A 84 4.24 -5.61 -2.05
N SER A 85 3.20 -5.01 -2.60
CA SER A 85 2.44 -3.95 -1.94
C SER A 85 1.19 -4.54 -1.26
N PRO A 86 0.61 -3.85 -0.24
CA PRO A 86 -0.71 -4.20 0.24
C PRO A 86 -1.70 -4.14 -0.92
N GLY A 87 -2.30 -5.28 -1.28
CA GLY A 87 -3.26 -5.34 -2.37
C GLY A 87 -4.52 -4.53 -2.11
N VAL A 88 -5.34 -4.36 -3.15
CA VAL A 88 -6.66 -3.69 -3.08
C VAL A 88 -7.62 -4.35 -2.08
N ASP A 89 -7.36 -5.58 -1.68
CA ASP A 89 -8.18 -6.33 -0.72
C ASP A 89 -7.98 -5.90 0.74
N ARG A 90 -6.89 -5.19 1.05
CA ARG A 90 -6.67 -4.69 2.40
C ARG A 90 -7.65 -3.54 2.69
N PRO A 91 -8.52 -3.67 3.69
CA PRO A 91 -9.46 -2.60 4.02
C PRO A 91 -8.71 -1.38 4.57
N LEU A 92 -9.16 -0.20 4.16
CA LEU A 92 -8.70 1.08 4.69
C LEU A 92 -9.41 1.34 6.01
N VAL A 93 -8.72 1.21 7.11
CA VAL A 93 -9.25 1.43 8.47
C VAL A 93 -8.54 2.61 9.13
N ASP A 94 -7.24 2.70 8.97
CA ASP A 94 -6.37 3.72 9.55
C ASP A 94 -6.29 4.96 8.65
N PRO A 95 -6.29 6.20 9.20
CA PRO A 95 -6.12 7.43 8.42
C PRO A 95 -4.89 7.45 7.50
N ARG A 96 -3.80 6.79 7.89
CA ARG A 96 -2.59 6.67 7.06
C ARG A 96 -2.87 5.86 5.78
N GLN A 97 -3.66 4.80 5.88
CA GLN A 97 -4.05 3.98 4.73
C GLN A 97 -4.93 4.78 3.76
N TRP A 98 -5.87 5.57 4.29
CA TRP A 98 -6.69 6.48 3.48
C TRP A 98 -5.85 7.53 2.76
N ARG A 99 -4.85 8.13 3.43
CA ARG A 99 -3.92 9.09 2.82
C ARG A 99 -3.15 8.50 1.66
N ARG A 100 -2.65 7.28 1.81
CA ARG A 100 -1.91 6.56 0.75
C ARG A 100 -2.80 6.19 -0.43
N ALA A 101 -4.09 6.12 -0.23
CA ALA A 101 -5.07 5.80 -1.26
C ALA A 101 -5.68 7.04 -1.94
N ILE A 102 -5.19 8.26 -1.67
CA ILE A 102 -5.66 9.48 -2.36
C ILE A 102 -5.58 9.28 -3.88
N GLY A 103 -6.63 9.72 -4.60
CA GLY A 103 -6.79 9.52 -6.03
C GLY A 103 -7.34 8.14 -6.45
N ARG A 104 -7.48 7.18 -5.50
CA ARG A 104 -8.04 5.85 -5.78
C ARG A 104 -9.55 5.85 -5.61
N LEU A 105 -10.21 5.02 -6.39
CA LEU A 105 -11.63 4.72 -6.21
C LEU A 105 -11.80 3.77 -5.04
N VAL A 106 -12.70 4.11 -4.11
CA VAL A 106 -12.96 3.30 -2.91
C VAL A 106 -14.44 3.01 -2.78
N ARG A 107 -14.76 1.82 -2.30
CA ARG A 107 -16.09 1.43 -1.87
C ARG A 107 -16.11 1.43 -0.35
N VAL A 108 -17.08 2.13 0.23
CA VAL A 108 -17.19 2.27 1.68
C VAL A 108 -18.67 2.41 2.09
N ARG A 109 -18.96 1.97 3.31
CA ARG A 109 -20.30 2.14 3.89
C ARG A 109 -20.25 3.17 5.01
N PRO A 110 -20.92 4.33 4.85
CA PRO A 110 -21.15 5.25 5.95
C PRO A 110 -22.04 4.63 7.02
N ALA A 111 -21.85 5.04 8.28
CA ALA A 111 -22.67 4.55 9.42
C ALA A 111 -24.17 4.83 9.24
N ALA A 112 -24.51 5.96 8.63
CA ALA A 112 -25.86 6.38 8.35
C ALA A 112 -26.21 6.27 6.85
N GLY A 113 -26.07 5.08 6.24
CA GLY A 113 -26.40 4.99 4.83
C GLY A 113 -26.08 3.68 4.13
N THR A 114 -26.34 3.67 2.84
CA THR A 114 -25.99 2.58 1.94
C THR A 114 -24.52 2.69 1.51
N GLU A 115 -23.97 1.58 1.06
CA GLU A 115 -22.63 1.54 0.49
C GLU A 115 -22.50 2.51 -0.68
N ILE A 116 -21.44 3.30 -0.67
CA ILE A 116 -21.10 4.27 -1.71
C ILE A 116 -19.77 3.93 -2.36
N THR A 117 -19.60 4.39 -3.59
CA THR A 117 -18.34 4.34 -4.30
C THR A 117 -17.92 5.77 -4.63
N GLY A 118 -16.69 6.13 -4.30
CA GLY A 118 -16.18 7.48 -4.54
C GLY A 118 -14.66 7.49 -4.68
N ARG A 119 -14.15 8.53 -5.33
CA ARG A 119 -12.70 8.76 -5.43
C ARG A 119 -12.24 9.57 -4.23
N ILE A 120 -11.16 9.14 -3.60
CA ILE A 120 -10.56 9.88 -2.48
C ILE A 120 -9.92 11.15 -3.03
N VAL A 121 -10.43 12.31 -2.65
CA VAL A 121 -9.93 13.63 -3.08
C VAL A 121 -8.90 14.15 -2.11
N THR A 122 -9.27 14.22 -0.83
CA THR A 122 -8.37 14.68 0.25
C THR A 122 -8.62 13.87 1.51
N VAL A 123 -7.59 13.78 2.33
CA VAL A 123 -7.62 13.16 3.66
C VAL A 123 -6.98 14.13 4.64
N ASP A 124 -7.71 14.51 5.68
CA ASP A 124 -7.21 15.35 6.77
C ASP A 124 -7.12 14.56 8.09
N ALA A 125 -6.96 15.26 9.21
CA ALA A 125 -6.80 14.62 10.51
C ALA A 125 -8.07 13.89 10.98
N ASP A 126 -9.25 14.41 10.63
CA ASP A 126 -10.53 14.01 11.18
C ASP A 126 -11.39 13.21 10.19
N GLY A 127 -11.05 13.23 8.89
CA GLY A 127 -11.88 12.60 7.89
C GLY A 127 -11.32 12.57 6.49
N VAL A 128 -12.21 12.22 5.57
CA VAL A 128 -11.92 12.06 4.15
C VAL A 128 -12.97 12.78 3.31
N ARG A 129 -12.54 13.39 2.20
CA ARG A 129 -13.44 13.91 1.17
C ARG A 129 -13.44 12.96 -0.02
N LEU A 130 -14.63 12.53 -0.40
CA LEU A 130 -14.86 11.62 -1.51
C LEU A 130 -15.63 12.34 -2.63
N ALA A 131 -15.17 12.18 -3.86
CA ALA A 131 -15.98 12.46 -5.04
C ALA A 131 -16.86 11.22 -5.30
N VAL A 132 -18.05 11.23 -4.76
CA VAL A 132 -19.00 10.10 -4.81
C VAL A 132 -19.52 9.94 -6.23
N VAL A 133 -19.41 8.74 -6.78
CA VAL A 133 -19.91 8.40 -8.11
C VAL A 133 -21.44 8.36 -8.09
N GLY A 134 -22.06 9.05 -9.04
CA GLY A 134 -23.52 9.05 -9.17
C GLY A 134 -24.05 7.66 -9.57
N PRO A 135 -25.39 7.43 -9.36
CA PRO A 135 -26.02 6.12 -9.55
C PRO A 135 -26.10 5.67 -11.02
N LYS A 136 -25.80 6.55 -11.97
CA LYS A 136 -25.82 6.25 -13.41
C LYS A 136 -24.43 6.49 -14.03
N PRO A 137 -24.00 5.66 -15.00
CA PRO A 137 -22.80 5.92 -15.76
C PRO A 137 -22.83 7.32 -16.38
N GLY A 138 -21.77 8.12 -16.16
CA GLY A 138 -21.66 9.50 -16.66
C GLY A 138 -22.38 10.56 -15.82
N ALA A 139 -23.02 10.20 -14.70
CA ALA A 139 -23.53 11.19 -13.76
C ALA A 139 -22.38 11.96 -13.10
N PRO A 140 -22.54 13.28 -12.87
CA PRO A 140 -21.51 14.06 -12.21
C PRO A 140 -21.24 13.52 -10.79
N SER A 141 -19.96 13.42 -10.44
CA SER A 141 -19.57 13.09 -9.06
C SER A 141 -19.89 14.27 -8.15
N ARG A 142 -20.31 13.95 -6.92
CA ARG A 142 -20.55 14.95 -5.88
C ARG A 142 -19.50 14.79 -4.81
N GLU A 143 -18.78 15.85 -4.49
CA GLU A 143 -17.87 15.83 -3.35
C GLU A 143 -18.64 15.86 -2.04
N GLN A 144 -18.28 14.95 -1.16
CA GLN A 144 -18.88 14.81 0.17
C GLN A 144 -17.78 14.49 1.19
N ALA A 145 -17.82 15.19 2.33
CA ALA A 145 -16.89 14.94 3.43
C ALA A 145 -17.53 13.97 4.45
N TYR A 146 -16.69 13.09 5.01
CA TYR A 146 -17.06 12.14 6.04
C TYR A 146 -16.01 12.10 7.12
N GLY A 147 -16.42 12.07 8.40
CA GLY A 147 -15.55 11.77 9.51
C GLY A 147 -15.10 10.30 9.50
N PHE A 148 -13.94 9.99 10.02
CA PHE A 148 -13.49 8.59 10.12
C PHE A 148 -14.37 7.75 11.03
N ASP A 149 -15.00 8.36 12.04
CA ASP A 149 -15.99 7.74 12.93
C ASP A 149 -17.33 7.44 12.23
N GLU A 150 -17.60 8.12 11.11
CA GLU A 150 -18.80 7.92 10.29
C GLU A 150 -18.60 6.88 9.17
N LEU A 151 -17.38 6.40 8.95
CA LEU A 151 -17.04 5.47 7.87
C LEU A 151 -16.68 4.08 8.40
N GLY A 152 -17.22 3.07 7.78
CA GLY A 152 -16.74 1.71 7.90
C GLY A 152 -15.43 1.51 7.11
N PRO A 153 -14.86 0.30 7.14
CA PRO A 153 -13.66 -0.02 6.36
C PRO A 153 -13.85 0.23 4.86
N GLY A 154 -12.97 1.03 4.26
CA GLY A 154 -12.96 1.29 2.82
C GLY A 154 -12.25 0.17 2.06
N ARG A 155 -12.73 -0.16 0.84
CA ARG A 155 -12.07 -1.11 -0.06
C ARG A 155 -11.73 -0.42 -1.36
N VAL A 156 -10.43 -0.39 -1.69
CA VAL A 156 -9.96 0.16 -2.97
C VAL A 156 -10.50 -0.71 -4.11
N GLN A 157 -10.99 -0.05 -5.16
CA GLN A 157 -11.50 -0.72 -6.36
C GLN A 157 -10.41 -0.75 -7.44
N VAL A 158 -10.35 -1.85 -8.18
CA VAL A 158 -9.48 -1.96 -9.35
C VAL A 158 -10.13 -1.22 -10.52
N GLU A 159 -9.40 -0.27 -11.09
CA GLU A 159 -9.82 0.47 -12.28
C GLU A 159 -9.01 -0.03 -13.48
N PHE A 160 -9.67 -0.70 -14.43
CA PHE A 160 -9.03 -1.22 -15.64
C PHE A 160 -8.80 -0.15 -16.73
N ASN A 161 -9.46 1.03 -16.58
CA ASN A 161 -9.34 2.16 -17.49
C ASN A 161 -9.13 3.47 -16.71
N ARG A 162 -7.89 3.75 -16.35
CA ARG A 162 -7.50 5.08 -15.91
C ARG A 162 -7.18 5.90 -17.14
N THR A 163 -8.15 6.66 -17.66
CA THR A 163 -7.85 7.76 -18.59
C THR A 163 -7.03 8.77 -17.80
N PRO A 164 -5.78 9.08 -18.20
CA PRO A 164 -5.04 10.17 -17.54
C PRO A 164 -5.84 11.43 -17.77
N GLU A 165 -6.20 12.13 -16.70
CA GLU A 165 -6.70 13.50 -16.80
C GLU A 165 -5.62 14.29 -17.53
N ARG A 166 -5.98 14.86 -18.67
CA ARG A 166 -5.15 15.83 -19.37
C ARG A 166 -4.96 16.99 -18.43
N GLU A 167 -3.75 17.15 -17.90
CA GLU A 167 -3.31 18.43 -17.36
C GLU A 167 -3.58 19.47 -18.44
N GLY A 168 -4.40 20.46 -18.07
CA GLY A 168 -4.80 21.52 -18.97
C GLY A 168 -3.59 22.25 -19.51
N GLU A 169 -3.37 22.07 -20.80
CA GLU A 169 -2.55 22.92 -21.61
C GLU A 169 -3.29 24.25 -21.74
N ASP A 170 -3.02 25.16 -20.82
CA ASP A 170 -3.35 26.57 -20.97
C ASP A 170 -2.04 27.34 -21.14
N ALA A 171 -1.59 27.37 -22.38
CA ALA A 171 -0.60 28.31 -22.87
C ALA A 171 -1.25 29.12 -24.00
N ARG A 172 -1.80 30.28 -23.62
CA ARG A 172 -1.67 31.53 -24.40
C ARG A 172 -2.51 32.65 -23.80
#